data_747c7f9ea5b7d5ccb8222bcf29a8b436
#
_entry.id   747c7f9ea5b7d5ccb8222bcf29a8b436
#
_cell.length_a   1.000
_cell.length_b   1.000
_cell.length_c   1.000
_cell.angle_alpha   90.00
_cell.angle_beta   90.00
_cell.angle_gamma   90.00
#
_symmetry.space_group_name_H-M   'P 1'
#
loop_
_entity.id
_entity.type
_entity.pdbx_description
1 polymer ?
#
loop_
_entity_poly.entity_id
_entity_poly.type
_entity_poly.pdbx_seq_one_letter_code
_entity_poly.pdbx_strand_id
1 'polypeptide(L)'
;MNVDDIISYGELVGTEKLMLQKGMNFGVGKDYSILLMSQRANAPYRDVVDEATGILVYEGHDQPRTKDCPNPKDVDQPITTPRGAWTENGRFFKAAMDFQRGLREKAELVKVYEKIAVGVWCYKGFFELFDAHFTLREEKRKVFQFFLKPVEKKAFGRIIELPHKRLIPTHVKVEVWKRDQGKCVQCGFQKNLHYDHDIPYSKGGSSLSAQNVRILCAKCNLEKSDK
;
A
#
# COMPACT_ATOMS: atom_id res chain seq x y z
N MET A 1 14.92 -0.87 3.00
CA MET A 1 13.81 -1.59 2.35
C MET A 1 13.57 -0.93 1.01
N ASN A 2 13.53 -1.69 -0.05
CA ASN A 2 13.29 -1.22 -1.41
C ASN A 2 11.85 -1.55 -1.81
N VAL A 3 11.31 -0.81 -2.78
CA VAL A 3 10.00 -1.15 -3.38
C VAL A 3 10.07 -2.57 -3.90
N ASP A 4 8.97 -3.31 -3.70
CA ASP A 4 8.80 -4.72 -4.03
C ASP A 4 9.54 -5.75 -3.14
N ASP A 5 10.17 -5.31 -2.03
CA ASP A 5 10.63 -6.22 -0.98
C ASP A 5 9.44 -6.97 -0.36
N ILE A 6 9.61 -8.29 -0.20
CA ILE A 6 8.62 -9.20 0.39
C ILE A 6 9.03 -9.46 1.84
N ILE A 7 8.12 -9.19 2.77
CA ILE A 7 8.36 -9.30 4.20
C ILE A 7 7.24 -10.03 4.92
N SER A 8 7.58 -10.68 6.02
CA SER A 8 6.59 -11.20 6.97
C SER A 8 5.97 -10.06 7.80
N TYR A 9 4.83 -10.33 8.44
CA TYR A 9 4.23 -9.37 9.37
C TYR A 9 5.18 -9.03 10.55
N GLY A 10 5.93 -10.01 11.04
CA GLY A 10 6.92 -9.78 12.10
C GLY A 10 8.04 -8.83 11.67
N GLU A 11 8.56 -8.99 10.43
CA GLU A 11 9.55 -8.08 9.87
C GLU A 11 8.99 -6.68 9.64
N LEU A 12 7.73 -6.57 9.20
CA LEU A 12 7.03 -5.30 9.05
C LEU A 12 6.95 -4.56 10.40
N VAL A 13 6.44 -5.22 11.43
CA VAL A 13 6.36 -4.66 12.80
C VAL A 13 7.74 -4.29 13.34
N GLY A 14 8.74 -5.13 13.14
CA GLY A 14 10.13 -4.86 13.55
C GLY A 14 10.74 -3.65 12.83
N THR A 15 10.45 -3.48 11.55
CA THR A 15 10.92 -2.35 10.74
C THR A 15 10.28 -1.03 11.18
N GLU A 16 8.96 -1.04 11.36
CA GLU A 16 8.21 0.17 11.75
C GLU A 16 8.27 0.44 13.27
N LYS A 17 8.73 -0.54 14.06
CA LYS A 17 8.75 -0.48 15.53
C LYS A 17 7.38 -0.17 16.13
N LEU A 18 6.33 -0.65 15.48
CA LEU A 18 4.94 -0.37 15.80
C LEU A 18 4.06 -1.58 15.52
N MET A 19 3.13 -1.87 16.41
CA MET A 19 2.09 -2.90 16.20
C MET A 19 1.02 -2.37 15.26
N LEU A 20 1.04 -2.82 14.02
CA LEU A 20 0.12 -2.38 12.95
C LEU A 20 -1.11 -3.29 12.87
N GLN A 21 -1.99 -3.22 13.88
CA GLN A 21 -3.22 -4.03 13.91
C GLN A 21 -4.31 -3.51 12.99
N LYS A 22 -4.25 -2.23 12.59
CA LYS A 22 -5.22 -1.57 11.71
C LYS A 22 -4.61 -1.31 10.35
N GLY A 23 -5.42 -1.26 9.32
CA GLY A 23 -4.97 -0.91 7.97
C GLY A 23 -4.58 0.56 7.80
N MET A 24 -5.13 1.45 8.63
CA MET A 24 -4.85 2.89 8.61
C MET A 24 -4.17 3.33 9.90
N ASN A 25 -3.04 4.03 9.78
CA ASN A 25 -2.22 4.48 10.91
C ASN A 25 -1.66 5.87 10.59
N PHE A 26 -2.38 6.93 11.02
CA PHE A 26 -2.01 8.30 10.74
C PHE A 26 -0.92 8.83 11.68
N GLY A 27 0.12 9.48 11.12
CA GLY A 27 1.17 10.18 11.86
C GLY A 27 1.97 9.27 12.80
N VAL A 28 2.16 8.01 12.45
CA VAL A 28 2.86 7.02 13.30
C VAL A 28 4.37 7.03 13.11
N GLY A 29 4.85 7.38 11.93
CA GLY A 29 6.26 7.70 11.69
C GLY A 29 6.57 9.15 12.06
N LYS A 30 7.86 9.50 12.11
CA LYS A 30 8.27 10.89 12.39
C LYS A 30 7.71 11.87 11.34
N ASP A 31 7.67 11.45 10.07
CA ASP A 31 7.31 12.28 8.93
C ASP A 31 6.34 11.57 7.96
N TYR A 32 5.66 10.50 8.37
CA TYR A 32 4.77 9.73 7.51
C TYR A 32 3.68 8.98 8.27
N SER A 33 2.63 8.64 7.55
CA SER A 33 1.59 7.71 7.94
C SER A 33 1.82 6.33 7.32
N ILE A 34 1.09 5.30 7.75
CA ILE A 34 1.19 3.94 7.18
C ILE A 34 -0.19 3.46 6.75
N LEU A 35 -0.27 2.89 5.55
CA LEU A 35 -1.42 2.14 5.05
C LEU A 35 -1.05 0.69 4.75
N LEU A 36 -1.92 -0.22 5.21
CA LEU A 36 -1.88 -1.64 4.91
C LEU A 36 -3.02 -1.96 3.95
N MET A 37 -2.72 -2.03 2.65
CA MET A 37 -3.72 -2.26 1.60
C MET A 37 -3.90 -3.74 1.26
N SER A 38 -5.05 -4.09 0.66
CA SER A 38 -5.30 -5.44 0.17
C SER A 38 -6.27 -5.44 -1.02
N GLN A 39 -5.82 -5.93 -2.17
CA GLN A 39 -6.65 -6.16 -3.36
C GLN A 39 -7.05 -7.64 -3.55
N ARG A 40 -6.97 -8.45 -2.48
CA ARG A 40 -7.39 -9.86 -2.55
C ARG A 40 -8.91 -9.97 -2.68
N ALA A 41 -9.39 -11.04 -3.31
CA ALA A 41 -10.81 -11.27 -3.58
C ALA A 41 -11.73 -11.11 -2.35
N ASN A 42 -11.25 -11.46 -1.15
CA ASN A 42 -12.01 -11.36 0.10
C ASN A 42 -11.51 -10.21 0.99
N ALA A 43 -10.94 -9.16 0.40
CA ALA A 43 -10.57 -7.97 1.17
C ALA A 43 -11.82 -7.27 1.71
N PRO A 44 -11.78 -6.74 2.95
CA PRO A 44 -12.95 -6.07 3.54
C PRO A 44 -13.27 -4.71 2.91
N TYR A 45 -12.30 -4.12 2.19
CA TYR A 45 -12.36 -2.81 1.56
C TYR A 45 -11.92 -2.89 0.10
N ARG A 46 -12.39 -1.95 -0.72
CA ARG A 46 -12.14 -1.91 -2.17
C ARG A 46 -10.92 -1.03 -2.48
N ASP A 47 -9.74 -1.48 -2.09
CA ASP A 47 -8.50 -0.81 -2.47
C ASP A 47 -8.21 -1.09 -3.95
N VAL A 48 -7.92 -0.05 -4.73
CA VAL A 48 -7.64 -0.17 -6.16
C VAL A 48 -6.36 0.60 -6.50
N VAL A 49 -5.51 0.02 -7.32
CA VAL A 49 -4.40 0.73 -7.97
C VAL A 49 -4.74 0.85 -9.44
N ASP A 50 -4.83 2.07 -9.93
CA ASP A 50 -4.97 2.35 -11.36
C ASP A 50 -3.64 2.02 -12.06
N GLU A 51 -3.65 1.04 -12.96
CA GLU A 51 -2.44 0.55 -13.63
C GLU A 51 -1.88 1.56 -14.63
N ALA A 52 -2.71 2.47 -15.14
CA ALA A 52 -2.28 3.49 -16.10
C ALA A 52 -1.58 4.67 -15.43
N THR A 53 -2.00 5.05 -14.22
CA THR A 53 -1.48 6.22 -13.49
C THR A 53 -0.64 5.86 -12.26
N GLY A 54 -0.76 4.64 -11.75
CA GLY A 54 -0.17 4.20 -10.49
C GLY A 54 -0.87 4.78 -9.25
N ILE A 55 -1.96 5.51 -9.43
CA ILE A 55 -2.71 6.09 -8.31
C ILE A 55 -3.37 4.97 -7.51
N LEU A 56 -3.12 4.96 -6.21
CA LEU A 56 -3.82 4.13 -5.25
C LEU A 56 -5.07 4.86 -4.78
N VAL A 57 -6.23 4.23 -4.95
CA VAL A 57 -7.48 4.62 -4.30
C VAL A 57 -7.69 3.65 -3.14
N TYR A 58 -7.51 4.15 -1.93
CA TYR A 58 -7.66 3.40 -0.70
C TYR A 58 -9.03 3.67 -0.07
N GLU A 59 -9.81 2.63 0.24
CA GLU A 59 -11.09 2.77 0.91
C GLU A 59 -10.91 2.90 2.43
N GLY A 60 -11.60 3.86 3.03
CA GLY A 60 -11.61 4.07 4.47
C GLY A 60 -12.18 2.89 5.24
N HIS A 61 -12.05 2.94 6.55
CA HIS A 61 -12.44 1.84 7.43
C HIS A 61 -13.80 2.07 8.09
N ASP A 62 -14.50 0.97 8.26
CA ASP A 62 -15.77 0.93 9.00
C ASP A 62 -15.53 1.11 10.50
N GLN A 63 -16.57 1.50 11.22
CA GLN A 63 -16.56 1.43 12.68
C GLN A 63 -16.50 -0.04 13.15
N PRO A 64 -15.99 -0.30 14.37
CA PRO A 64 -16.04 -1.62 14.95
C PRO A 64 -17.48 -2.16 15.07
N ARG A 65 -17.62 -3.47 14.91
CA ARG A 65 -18.90 -4.14 15.19
C ARG A 65 -19.23 -4.02 16.67
N THR A 66 -20.45 -3.57 16.98
CA THR A 66 -20.99 -3.42 18.34
C THR A 66 -22.40 -4.00 18.41
N LYS A 67 -23.00 -4.02 19.61
CA LYS A 67 -24.40 -4.42 19.77
C LYS A 67 -25.34 -3.47 18.98
N ASP A 68 -25.04 -2.16 19.00
CA ASP A 68 -25.84 -1.14 18.32
C ASP A 68 -25.54 -1.04 16.82
N CYS A 69 -24.43 -1.63 16.36
CA CYS A 69 -24.06 -1.73 14.96
C CYS A 69 -23.55 -3.14 14.66
N PRO A 70 -24.47 -4.11 14.50
CA PRO A 70 -24.10 -5.51 14.25
C PRO A 70 -23.48 -5.72 12.87
N ASN A 71 -23.80 -4.88 11.89
CA ASN A 71 -23.17 -4.88 10.58
C ASN A 71 -22.66 -3.48 10.22
N PRO A 72 -21.35 -3.21 10.39
CA PRO A 72 -20.76 -1.91 10.06
C PRO A 72 -20.87 -1.51 8.58
N LYS A 73 -21.21 -2.45 7.69
CA LYS A 73 -21.42 -2.16 6.27
C LYS A 73 -22.77 -1.49 5.97
N ASP A 74 -23.69 -1.44 6.92
CA ASP A 74 -25.02 -0.81 6.76
C ASP A 74 -25.01 0.69 7.11
N VAL A 75 -23.89 1.21 7.60
CA VAL A 75 -23.77 2.61 8.04
C VAL A 75 -22.60 3.31 7.37
N ASP A 76 -22.64 4.64 7.38
CA ASP A 76 -21.55 5.48 6.87
C ASP A 76 -20.24 5.24 7.64
N GLN A 77 -19.13 5.33 6.95
CA GLN A 77 -17.81 5.28 7.60
C GLN A 77 -17.63 6.51 8.50
N PRO A 78 -17.14 6.36 9.74
CA PRO A 78 -17.12 7.45 10.71
C PRO A 78 -15.97 8.42 10.48
N ILE A 79 -16.26 9.71 10.55
CA ILE A 79 -15.27 10.80 10.59
C ILE A 79 -14.70 10.93 12.01
N THR A 80 -15.58 10.85 13.00
CA THR A 80 -15.26 10.95 14.43
C THR A 80 -15.80 9.75 15.18
N THR A 81 -15.23 9.48 16.33
CA THR A 81 -15.79 8.53 17.29
C THR A 81 -17.05 9.14 17.96
N PRO A 82 -17.91 8.35 18.63
CA PRO A 82 -19.03 8.87 19.40
C PRO A 82 -18.67 9.90 20.47
N ARG A 83 -17.41 9.90 20.91
CA ARG A 83 -16.86 10.89 21.88
C ARG A 83 -16.24 12.12 21.22
N GLY A 84 -16.41 12.30 19.90
CA GLY A 84 -15.91 13.46 19.15
C GLY A 84 -14.42 13.41 18.76
N ALA A 85 -13.69 12.37 19.12
CA ALA A 85 -12.29 12.23 18.68
C ALA A 85 -12.21 11.83 17.20
N TRP A 86 -11.21 12.32 16.48
CA TRP A 86 -10.98 11.95 15.09
C TRP A 86 -10.68 10.45 14.96
N THR A 87 -11.38 9.78 14.02
CA THR A 87 -11.00 8.45 13.56
C THR A 87 -9.78 8.53 12.65
N GLU A 88 -9.22 7.39 12.26
CA GLU A 88 -8.19 7.37 11.21
C GLU A 88 -8.73 7.96 9.90
N ASN A 89 -9.96 7.60 9.49
CA ASN A 89 -10.62 8.21 8.33
C ASN A 89 -10.63 9.73 8.43
N GLY A 90 -11.06 10.26 9.57
CA GLY A 90 -11.16 11.70 9.78
C GLY A 90 -9.82 12.41 9.73
N ARG A 91 -8.76 11.80 10.28
CA ARG A 91 -7.39 12.35 10.24
C ARG A 91 -6.84 12.40 8.82
N PHE A 92 -6.92 11.30 8.08
CA PHE A 92 -6.50 11.25 6.67
C PHE A 92 -7.32 12.21 5.80
N PHE A 93 -8.65 12.24 5.99
CA PHE A 93 -9.52 13.14 5.25
C PHE A 93 -9.18 14.62 5.51
N LYS A 94 -9.01 14.97 6.78
CA LYS A 94 -8.59 16.34 7.14
C LYS A 94 -7.25 16.72 6.50
N ALA A 95 -6.26 15.82 6.54
CA ALA A 95 -4.94 16.07 5.95
C ALA A 95 -5.02 16.31 4.44
N ALA A 96 -5.83 15.52 3.71
CA ALA A 96 -6.05 15.71 2.28
C ALA A 96 -6.77 17.05 1.99
N MET A 97 -7.84 17.36 2.74
CA MET A 97 -8.59 18.61 2.55
C MET A 97 -7.78 19.85 2.91
N ASP A 98 -6.97 19.79 3.96
CA ASP A 98 -6.08 20.89 4.32
C ASP A 98 -5.03 21.15 3.23
N PHE A 99 -4.50 20.09 2.62
CA PHE A 99 -3.58 20.18 1.49
C PHE A 99 -4.27 20.79 0.25
N GLN A 100 -5.44 20.31 -0.12
CA GLN A 100 -6.22 20.82 -1.25
C GLN A 100 -6.58 22.31 -1.09
N ARG A 101 -6.83 22.76 0.14
CA ARG A 101 -7.17 24.15 0.45
C ARG A 101 -5.95 25.06 0.64
N GLY A 102 -4.73 24.55 0.50
CA GLY A 102 -3.50 25.30 0.74
C GLY A 102 -3.23 25.62 2.22
N LEU A 103 -3.97 24.99 3.16
CA LEU A 103 -3.75 25.13 4.61
C LEU A 103 -2.57 24.26 5.09
N ARG A 104 -2.12 23.37 4.26
CA ARG A 104 -0.98 22.49 4.48
C ARG A 104 -0.07 22.58 3.26
N GLU A 105 1.21 22.92 3.48
CA GLU A 105 2.20 23.13 2.40
C GLU A 105 2.53 21.83 1.65
N LYS A 106 2.59 20.70 2.38
CA LYS A 106 2.97 19.38 1.82
C LYS A 106 1.85 18.38 2.03
N ALA A 107 1.61 17.55 1.03
CA ALA A 107 0.73 16.40 1.18
C ALA A 107 1.21 15.46 2.29
N GLU A 108 0.29 14.72 2.90
CA GLU A 108 0.67 13.65 3.85
C GLU A 108 1.45 12.58 3.11
N LEU A 109 2.67 12.32 3.59
CA LEU A 109 3.50 11.23 3.09
C LEU A 109 3.06 9.91 3.72
N VAL A 110 2.78 8.93 2.89
CA VAL A 110 2.21 7.66 3.32
C VAL A 110 3.07 6.49 2.85
N LYS A 111 3.49 5.67 3.79
CA LYS A 111 4.19 4.42 3.51
C LYS A 111 3.18 3.30 3.31
N VAL A 112 3.24 2.62 2.17
CA VAL A 112 2.23 1.64 1.79
C VAL A 112 2.82 0.24 1.80
N TYR A 113 2.10 -0.68 2.44
CA TYR A 113 2.35 -2.12 2.42
C TYR A 113 1.14 -2.83 1.84
N GLU A 114 1.38 -3.77 0.96
CA GLU A 114 0.38 -4.53 0.24
C GLU A 114 0.36 -5.99 0.69
N LYS A 115 -0.82 -6.49 1.04
CA LYS A 115 -1.00 -7.87 1.48
C LYS A 115 -1.02 -8.82 0.27
N ILE A 116 -0.03 -9.69 0.18
CA ILE A 116 0.11 -10.67 -0.92
C ILE A 116 -0.53 -12.01 -0.52
N ALA A 117 -0.24 -12.50 0.68
CA ALA A 117 -0.78 -13.73 1.24
C ALA A 117 -0.99 -13.59 2.75
N VAL A 118 -1.48 -14.64 3.41
CA VAL A 118 -1.59 -14.66 4.87
C VAL A 118 -0.20 -14.51 5.48
N GLY A 119 0.00 -13.48 6.31
CA GLY A 119 1.27 -13.17 6.94
C GLY A 119 2.36 -12.61 6.02
N VAL A 120 2.08 -12.44 4.72
CA VAL A 120 3.05 -11.97 3.70
C VAL A 120 2.64 -10.61 3.16
N TRP A 121 3.56 -9.68 3.21
CA TRP A 121 3.40 -8.30 2.77
C TRP A 121 4.46 -7.93 1.74
N CYS A 122 4.15 -6.98 0.89
CA CYS A 122 5.08 -6.37 -0.04
C CYS A 122 5.16 -4.87 0.25
N TYR A 123 6.37 -4.35 0.36
CA TYR A 123 6.57 -2.92 0.49
C TYR A 123 6.34 -2.23 -0.86
N LYS A 124 5.34 -1.35 -0.92
CA LYS A 124 4.92 -0.68 -2.17
C LYS A 124 5.57 0.69 -2.36
N GLY A 125 6.25 1.20 -1.35
CA GLY A 125 6.93 2.49 -1.41
C GLY A 125 6.21 3.60 -0.65
N PHE A 126 6.63 4.84 -0.93
CA PHE A 126 5.99 6.04 -0.43
C PHE A 126 4.99 6.59 -1.44
N PHE A 127 3.92 7.17 -0.91
CA PHE A 127 2.86 7.83 -1.67
C PHE A 127 2.55 9.18 -1.02
N GLU A 128 2.09 10.14 -1.80
CA GLU A 128 1.49 11.38 -1.33
C GLU A 128 -0.03 11.30 -1.37
N LEU A 129 -0.68 11.54 -0.23
CA LEU A 129 -2.12 11.69 -0.15
C LEU A 129 -2.50 13.09 -0.68
N PHE A 130 -2.96 13.13 -1.93
CA PHE A 130 -3.22 14.41 -2.59
C PHE A 130 -4.71 14.79 -2.64
N ASP A 131 -5.62 13.82 -2.45
CA ASP A 131 -7.06 14.08 -2.47
C ASP A 131 -7.83 13.05 -1.63
N ALA A 132 -9.06 13.37 -1.22
CA ALA A 132 -9.95 12.46 -0.54
C ALA A 132 -11.40 12.83 -0.76
N HIS A 133 -12.26 11.82 -0.96
CA HIS A 133 -13.69 11.98 -1.13
C HIS A 133 -14.47 11.20 -0.06
N PHE A 134 -15.62 11.74 0.34
CA PHE A 134 -16.60 11.04 1.17
C PHE A 134 -17.87 10.89 0.36
N THR A 135 -18.02 9.75 -0.33
CA THR A 135 -18.97 9.53 -1.40
C THR A 135 -20.00 8.46 -1.07
N LEU A 136 -21.24 8.66 -1.57
CA LEU A 136 -22.28 7.66 -1.50
C LEU A 136 -21.98 6.51 -2.45
N ARG A 137 -22.02 5.28 -1.93
CA ARG A 137 -21.90 4.04 -2.71
C ARG A 137 -23.26 3.48 -3.12
N GLU A 138 -23.25 2.52 -4.03
CA GLU A 138 -24.45 1.79 -4.47
C GLU A 138 -25.21 1.15 -3.31
N GLU A 139 -24.50 0.71 -2.27
CA GLU A 139 -25.05 0.17 -1.03
C GLU A 139 -25.73 1.23 -0.14
N LYS A 140 -25.95 2.44 -0.66
CA LYS A 140 -26.61 3.57 0.02
C LYS A 140 -25.91 4.04 1.30
N ARG A 141 -24.60 3.81 1.43
CA ARG A 141 -23.77 4.32 2.51
C ARG A 141 -22.62 5.17 1.97
N LYS A 142 -22.15 6.10 2.78
CA LYS A 142 -20.97 6.91 2.44
C LYS A 142 -19.69 6.24 2.92
N VAL A 143 -18.70 6.23 2.04
CA VAL A 143 -17.35 5.73 2.31
C VAL A 143 -16.31 6.77 1.96
N PHE A 144 -15.19 6.71 2.65
CA PHE A 144 -14.00 7.50 2.30
C PHE A 144 -13.24 6.81 1.17
N GLN A 145 -12.77 7.61 0.23
CA GLN A 145 -11.81 7.24 -0.79
C GLN A 145 -10.63 8.20 -0.68
N PHE A 146 -9.46 7.65 -0.45
CA PHE A 146 -8.19 8.39 -0.35
C PHE A 146 -7.39 8.17 -1.61
N PHE A 147 -6.98 9.25 -2.28
CA PHE A 147 -6.23 9.21 -3.53
C PHE A 147 -4.76 9.50 -3.25
N LEU A 148 -3.91 8.54 -3.57
CA LEU A 148 -2.49 8.59 -3.28
C LEU A 148 -1.69 8.36 -4.56
N LYS A 149 -0.73 9.25 -4.85
CA LYS A 149 0.20 9.09 -5.97
C LYS A 149 1.56 8.57 -5.50
N PRO A 150 2.20 7.67 -6.25
CA PRO A 150 3.50 7.11 -5.87
C PRO A 150 4.60 8.18 -5.96
N VAL A 151 5.49 8.19 -4.97
CA VAL A 151 6.63 9.10 -4.90
C VAL A 151 7.89 8.38 -4.42
N GLU A 152 9.05 8.92 -4.77
CA GLU A 152 10.33 8.46 -4.26
C GLU A 152 10.88 9.48 -3.26
N LYS A 153 11.18 9.03 -2.05
CA LYS A 153 11.87 9.83 -1.03
C LYS A 153 13.38 9.73 -1.27
N LYS A 154 13.95 10.72 -1.92
CA LYS A 154 15.40 10.83 -2.13
C LYS A 154 16.14 11.26 -0.86
N ALA A 155 17.47 11.14 -0.86
CA ALA A 155 18.31 11.69 0.18
C ALA A 155 18.00 13.17 0.41
N PHE A 156 18.23 13.67 1.63
CA PHE A 156 17.89 15.04 2.07
C PHE A 156 16.40 15.41 2.05
N GLY A 157 15.51 14.40 2.07
CA GLY A 157 14.06 14.63 2.17
C GLY A 157 13.39 15.12 0.89
N ARG A 158 14.12 15.19 -0.25
CA ARG A 158 13.51 15.52 -1.55
C ARG A 158 12.58 14.41 -2.00
N ILE A 159 11.36 14.76 -2.36
CA ILE A 159 10.33 13.86 -2.89
C ILE A 159 10.22 14.09 -4.39
N ILE A 160 10.16 13.03 -5.18
CA ILE A 160 9.93 13.06 -6.62
C ILE A 160 8.85 12.06 -7.00
N GLU A 161 8.09 12.35 -8.05
CA GLU A 161 7.13 11.39 -8.60
C GLU A 161 7.84 10.17 -9.19
N LEU A 162 7.29 8.98 -8.91
CA LEU A 162 7.78 7.74 -9.51
C LEU A 162 7.02 7.45 -10.82
N PRO A 163 7.72 7.05 -11.87
CA PRO A 163 7.06 6.55 -13.07
C PRO A 163 6.20 5.33 -12.72
N HIS A 164 4.89 5.44 -12.88
CA HIS A 164 3.91 4.39 -12.54
C HIS A 164 4.18 3.05 -13.24
N LYS A 165 4.74 3.08 -14.45
CA LYS A 165 5.08 1.88 -15.25
C LYS A 165 6.06 0.91 -14.61
N ARG A 166 6.74 1.30 -13.50
CA ARG A 166 7.63 0.43 -12.73
C ARG A 166 6.92 -0.36 -11.63
N LEU A 167 5.68 0.01 -11.29
CA LEU A 167 4.94 -0.68 -10.25
C LEU A 167 4.41 -2.02 -10.77
N ILE A 168 4.75 -3.10 -10.08
CA ILE A 168 4.21 -4.43 -10.39
C ILE A 168 2.79 -4.50 -9.82
N PRO A 169 1.76 -4.80 -10.65
CA PRO A 169 0.38 -4.94 -10.19
C PRO A 169 0.21 -6.06 -9.16
N THR A 170 -0.78 -5.91 -8.28
CA THR A 170 -1.08 -6.90 -7.23
C THR A 170 -1.35 -8.28 -7.79
N HIS A 171 -2.14 -8.38 -8.87
CA HIS A 171 -2.48 -9.68 -9.47
C HIS A 171 -1.22 -10.41 -9.96
N VAL A 172 -0.26 -9.69 -10.57
CA VAL A 172 1.03 -10.23 -10.99
C VAL A 172 1.82 -10.72 -9.77
N LYS A 173 1.92 -9.92 -8.71
CA LYS A 173 2.61 -10.31 -7.47
C LYS A 173 2.03 -11.57 -6.84
N VAL A 174 0.70 -11.67 -6.77
CA VAL A 174 0.00 -12.83 -6.22
C VAL A 174 0.23 -14.09 -7.08
N GLU A 175 0.20 -13.94 -8.40
CA GLU A 175 0.46 -15.04 -9.34
C GLU A 175 1.91 -15.53 -9.20
N VAL A 176 2.88 -14.62 -9.22
CA VAL A 176 4.30 -14.93 -9.06
C VAL A 176 4.59 -15.57 -7.69
N TRP A 177 3.97 -15.05 -6.61
CA TRP A 177 4.10 -15.64 -5.28
C TRP A 177 3.65 -17.12 -5.25
N LYS A 178 2.52 -17.41 -5.90
CA LYS A 178 2.00 -18.80 -6.00
C LYS A 178 2.90 -19.69 -6.87
N ARG A 179 3.30 -19.19 -8.03
CA ARG A 179 4.16 -19.91 -8.98
C ARG A 179 5.52 -20.27 -8.35
N ASP A 180 6.17 -19.29 -7.72
CA ASP A 180 7.52 -19.42 -7.17
C ASP A 180 7.51 -19.98 -5.73
N GLN A 181 6.32 -20.27 -5.17
CA GLN A 181 6.12 -20.88 -3.85
C GLN A 181 6.79 -20.10 -2.70
N GLY A 182 6.87 -18.77 -2.82
CA GLY A 182 7.52 -17.92 -1.82
C GLY A 182 9.01 -18.19 -1.63
N LYS A 183 9.72 -18.56 -2.71
CA LYS A 183 11.16 -18.91 -2.72
C LYS A 183 11.89 -18.19 -3.83
N CYS A 184 13.17 -17.93 -3.61
CA CYS A 184 14.07 -17.50 -4.68
C CYS A 184 14.13 -18.59 -5.76
N VAL A 185 13.79 -18.25 -7.01
CA VAL A 185 13.78 -19.22 -8.13
C VAL A 185 15.18 -19.73 -8.51
N GLN A 186 16.24 -19.02 -8.12
CA GLN A 186 17.63 -19.41 -8.43
C GLN A 186 18.22 -20.35 -7.38
N CYS A 187 18.02 -20.07 -6.08
CA CYS A 187 18.70 -20.82 -5.01
C CYS A 187 17.75 -21.46 -3.98
N GLY A 188 16.43 -21.27 -4.10
CA GLY A 188 15.44 -21.82 -3.18
C GLY A 188 15.35 -21.13 -1.82
N PHE A 189 16.13 -20.06 -1.56
CA PHE A 189 16.13 -19.34 -0.29
C PHE A 189 14.78 -18.62 -0.04
N GLN A 190 14.34 -18.54 1.23
CA GLN A 190 12.99 -18.06 1.59
C GLN A 190 13.00 -16.77 2.42
N LYS A 191 14.14 -16.11 2.56
CA LYS A 191 14.25 -14.85 3.29
C LYS A 191 14.86 -13.76 2.41
N ASN A 192 14.64 -12.48 2.79
CA ASN A 192 15.11 -11.33 2.04
C ASN A 192 14.73 -11.43 0.56
N LEU A 193 13.46 -11.75 0.33
CA LEU A 193 12.89 -11.92 -1.00
C LEU A 193 12.38 -10.58 -1.54
N HIS A 194 12.42 -10.44 -2.85
CA HIS A 194 11.78 -9.34 -3.57
C HIS A 194 11.32 -9.80 -4.96
N TYR A 195 10.35 -9.07 -5.49
CA TYR A 195 9.96 -9.21 -6.88
C TYR A 195 10.98 -8.50 -7.77
N ASP A 196 11.44 -9.18 -8.79
CA ASP A 196 12.41 -8.70 -9.74
C ASP A 196 11.94 -8.94 -11.18
N HIS A 197 12.26 -8.00 -12.09
CA HIS A 197 11.96 -8.15 -13.50
C HIS A 197 13.02 -9.02 -14.18
N ASP A 198 12.62 -10.03 -14.92
CA ASP A 198 13.55 -10.86 -15.70
C ASP A 198 14.24 -10.03 -16.78
N ILE A 199 13.47 -9.37 -17.60
CA ILE A 199 13.94 -8.33 -18.51
C ILE A 199 13.72 -6.98 -17.82
N PRO A 200 14.79 -6.19 -17.54
CA PRO A 200 14.64 -4.88 -16.91
C PRO A 200 13.69 -3.98 -17.69
N TYR A 201 12.93 -3.15 -16.96
CA TYR A 201 12.03 -2.17 -17.59
C TYR A 201 12.75 -1.24 -18.57
N SER A 202 13.99 -0.84 -18.25
CA SER A 202 14.85 -0.03 -19.13
C SER A 202 15.23 -0.71 -20.45
N LYS A 203 15.08 -2.05 -20.52
CA LYS A 203 15.32 -2.88 -21.72
C LYS A 203 14.00 -3.37 -22.36
N GLY A 204 12.87 -2.72 -22.05
CA GLY A 204 11.56 -3.06 -22.61
C GLY A 204 10.78 -4.15 -21.89
N GLY A 205 11.23 -4.58 -20.71
CA GLY A 205 10.50 -5.54 -19.89
C GLY A 205 9.20 -4.95 -19.34
N SER A 206 8.15 -5.77 -19.22
CA SER A 206 6.84 -5.38 -18.73
C SER A 206 6.67 -5.75 -17.26
N SER A 207 6.09 -4.83 -16.47
CA SER A 207 5.64 -5.11 -15.09
C SER A 207 4.26 -5.79 -15.06
N LEU A 208 3.54 -5.81 -16.19
CA LEU A 208 2.16 -6.28 -16.29
C LEU A 208 2.02 -7.79 -16.53
N SER A 209 3.13 -8.52 -16.68
CA SER A 209 3.14 -9.95 -16.96
C SER A 209 3.92 -10.71 -15.89
N ALA A 210 3.28 -11.72 -15.30
CA ALA A 210 3.95 -12.65 -14.38
C ALA A 210 5.11 -13.40 -15.00
N GLN A 211 5.15 -13.54 -16.33
CA GLN A 211 6.24 -14.16 -17.07
C GLN A 211 7.54 -13.36 -16.97
N ASN A 212 7.44 -12.03 -16.86
CA ASN A 212 8.61 -11.15 -16.74
C ASN A 212 8.94 -10.79 -15.28
N VAL A 213 8.23 -11.32 -14.32
CA VAL A 213 8.46 -11.08 -12.88
C VAL A 213 8.76 -12.37 -12.17
N ARG A 214 9.73 -12.38 -11.28
CA ARG A 214 10.15 -13.54 -10.49
C ARG A 214 10.53 -13.15 -9.06
N ILE A 215 10.60 -14.15 -8.16
CA ILE A 215 11.10 -13.94 -6.81
C ILE A 215 12.59 -14.27 -6.77
N LEU A 216 13.39 -13.29 -6.33
CA LEU A 216 14.80 -13.47 -6.02
C LEU A 216 15.09 -13.13 -4.56
N CYS A 217 16.09 -13.75 -3.95
CA CYS A 217 16.67 -13.27 -2.72
C CYS A 217 17.68 -12.15 -3.00
N ALA A 218 18.01 -11.34 -1.99
CA ALA A 218 18.93 -10.21 -2.14
C ALA A 218 20.26 -10.61 -2.78
N LYS A 219 20.84 -11.77 -2.41
CA LYS A 219 22.10 -12.26 -2.99
C LYS A 219 21.97 -12.50 -4.49
N CYS A 220 20.99 -13.30 -4.91
CA CYS A 220 20.82 -13.65 -6.33
C CYS A 220 20.45 -12.44 -7.19
N ASN A 221 19.76 -11.44 -6.60
CA ASN A 221 19.44 -10.21 -7.31
C ASN A 221 20.69 -9.34 -7.54
N LEU A 222 21.58 -9.24 -6.56
CA LEU A 222 22.86 -8.53 -6.71
C LEU A 222 23.73 -9.20 -7.79
N GLU A 223 23.85 -10.52 -7.76
CA GLU A 223 24.62 -11.27 -8.77
C GLU A 223 24.06 -11.13 -10.21
N LYS A 224 22.76 -10.84 -10.35
CA LYS A 224 22.15 -10.51 -11.65
C LYS A 224 22.54 -9.12 -12.15
N SER A 225 22.66 -8.14 -11.25
CA SER A 225 22.98 -6.74 -11.58
C SER A 225 24.38 -6.58 -12.15
N ASP A 226 25.28 -7.55 -11.87
CA ASP A 226 26.68 -7.55 -12.31
C ASP A 226 26.88 -8.22 -13.68
N LYS A 227 25.79 -8.63 -14.37
CA LYS A 227 25.78 -9.21 -15.71
C LYS A 227 24.97 -8.33 -16.67
#